data_66b87be877c2829aa1bcc043cfe3976f
#
_entry.id   66b87be877c2829aa1bcc043cfe3976f
#
_cell.length_a   1.000
_cell.length_b   1.000
_cell.length_c   1.000
_cell.angle_alpha   90.00
_cell.angle_beta   90.00
_cell.angle_gamma   90.00
#
_symmetry.space_group_name_H-M   'P 1'
#
loop_
_entity.id
_entity.type
_entity.pdbx_description
1 polymer ?
#
loop_
_entity_poly.entity_id
_entity_poly.type
_entity_poly.pdbx_seq_one_letter_code
_entity_poly.pdbx_strand_id
1 'polypeptide(L)'
;DENGKKVNKRINVDNLLEDFILVFSFTQNPDGRVANTRANANNLDLNRDNGFQTQPETQAMAAQISKYNPLIFLDYHGFVQEFLIEPCTPPHDPNYETDLLYSTMLELAHIMGRAGVENSKYEDYLIPMIDYGTGWDDATSAYTATYAMHHGALGHTIEGPEMHEESFKAAIHTGYAAADYAINNKDMLMLNKLEYYKRGVEKLDSREADKAIVNAQNEIKGRPRGSNENFFPDYYVIPMGLDAQKNAVAAFDMVAYLERNGVKVHELKSDAGAYKKGD
;
A
#
# COMPACT_ATOMS: atom_id res chain seq x y z
N ASP A 1 -11.80 -12.95 -20.99
CA ASP A 1 -12.57 -13.67 -19.96
C ASP A 1 -11.73 -14.85 -19.43
N GLU A 2 -12.24 -15.55 -18.45
CA GLU A 2 -11.61 -16.73 -17.80
C GLU A 2 -11.24 -17.88 -18.78
N ASN A 3 -11.84 -17.88 -19.96
CA ASN A 3 -11.57 -18.85 -21.02
C ASN A 3 -10.55 -18.33 -22.05
N GLY A 4 -9.89 -17.22 -21.78
CA GLY A 4 -8.91 -16.61 -22.70
C GLY A 4 -9.53 -15.91 -23.92
N LYS A 5 -10.85 -15.74 -23.97
CA LYS A 5 -11.53 -15.04 -25.06
C LYS A 5 -11.50 -13.54 -24.81
N LYS A 6 -11.07 -12.76 -25.81
CA LYS A 6 -11.17 -11.30 -25.78
C LYS A 6 -12.62 -10.86 -25.69
N VAL A 7 -12.92 -10.02 -24.71
CA VAL A 7 -14.25 -9.43 -24.53
C VAL A 7 -14.10 -7.92 -24.39
N ASN A 8 -14.98 -7.18 -25.05
CA ASN A 8 -15.05 -5.73 -24.85
C ASN A 8 -15.86 -5.46 -23.59
N LYS A 9 -15.26 -4.83 -22.61
CA LYS A 9 -15.96 -4.34 -21.43
C LYS A 9 -16.31 -2.86 -21.59
N ARG A 10 -17.43 -2.47 -21.00
CA ARG A 10 -17.85 -1.06 -20.90
C ARG A 10 -18.11 -0.75 -19.45
N ILE A 11 -17.48 0.31 -18.97
CA ILE A 11 -17.74 0.86 -17.63
C ILE A 11 -18.75 1.98 -17.81
N ASN A 12 -19.86 1.89 -17.08
CA ASN A 12 -20.77 3.03 -16.95
C ASN A 12 -20.17 3.97 -15.90
N VAL A 13 -19.73 5.14 -16.37
CA VAL A 13 -19.05 6.13 -15.50
C VAL A 13 -19.99 6.69 -14.44
N ASP A 14 -21.26 6.90 -14.78
CA ASP A 14 -22.24 7.44 -13.81
C ASP A 14 -22.43 6.43 -12.66
N ASN A 15 -22.62 5.15 -12.96
CA ASN A 15 -22.73 4.12 -11.94
C ASN A 15 -21.44 3.98 -11.10
N LEU A 16 -20.27 4.10 -11.75
CA LEU A 16 -19.00 4.08 -11.03
C LEU A 16 -18.93 5.23 -10.02
N LEU A 17 -19.29 6.43 -10.42
CA LEU A 17 -19.18 7.62 -9.57
C LEU A 17 -20.31 7.74 -8.53
N GLU A 18 -21.39 6.97 -8.64
CA GLU A 18 -22.38 6.82 -7.55
C GLU A 18 -21.79 6.10 -6.33
N ASP A 19 -20.93 5.10 -6.57
CA ASP A 19 -20.39 4.23 -5.53
C ASP A 19 -18.94 4.56 -5.13
N PHE A 20 -18.17 5.22 -6.00
CA PHE A 20 -16.72 5.41 -5.84
C PHE A 20 -16.28 6.86 -6.04
N ILE A 21 -15.25 7.22 -5.29
CA ILE A 21 -14.45 8.42 -5.52
C ILE A 21 -13.15 7.98 -6.20
N LEU A 22 -12.87 8.53 -7.38
CA LEU A 22 -11.61 8.33 -8.08
C LEU A 22 -10.68 9.52 -7.79
N VAL A 23 -9.51 9.22 -7.26
CA VAL A 23 -8.49 10.24 -6.96
C VAL A 23 -7.31 10.04 -7.88
N PHE A 24 -6.91 11.09 -8.58
CA PHE A 24 -5.76 11.07 -9.49
C PHE A 24 -4.68 12.02 -8.98
N SER A 25 -3.46 11.49 -8.80
CA SER A 25 -2.24 12.26 -8.57
C SER A 25 -1.35 12.10 -9.80
N PHE A 26 -1.28 13.14 -10.65
CA PHE A 26 -0.60 13.03 -11.94
C PHE A 26 0.92 13.07 -11.82
N THR A 27 1.46 13.61 -10.75
CA THR A 27 2.90 13.54 -10.47
C THR A 27 3.17 13.77 -8.98
N GLN A 28 3.79 12.78 -8.35
CA GLN A 28 4.24 12.90 -6.97
C GLN A 28 5.53 13.71 -6.87
N ASN A 29 6.38 13.64 -7.89
CA ASN A 29 7.66 14.35 -7.96
C ASN A 29 7.66 15.40 -9.07
N PRO A 30 7.09 16.59 -8.85
CA PRO A 30 7.06 17.64 -9.86
C PRO A 30 8.45 18.14 -10.23
N ASP A 31 9.36 18.23 -9.26
CA ASP A 31 10.74 18.69 -9.48
C ASP A 31 11.50 17.71 -10.35
N GLY A 32 11.44 16.43 -10.02
CA GLY A 32 12.06 15.37 -10.81
C GLY A 32 11.48 15.29 -12.21
N ARG A 33 10.17 15.52 -12.36
CA ARG A 33 9.52 15.58 -13.68
C ARG A 33 10.08 16.69 -14.56
N VAL A 34 10.31 17.87 -13.98
CA VAL A 34 10.87 19.04 -14.69
C VAL A 34 12.35 18.84 -14.99
N ALA A 35 13.12 18.36 -14.00
CA ALA A 35 14.56 18.15 -14.11
C ALA A 35 14.95 16.85 -14.85
N ASN A 36 13.99 15.98 -15.17
CA ASN A 36 14.19 14.63 -15.69
C ASN A 36 15.13 13.79 -14.80
N THR A 37 14.85 13.79 -13.49
CA THR A 37 15.60 13.06 -12.47
C THR A 37 14.66 12.22 -11.61
N ARG A 38 15.19 11.16 -11.02
CA ARG A 38 14.47 10.34 -10.04
C ARG A 38 14.24 11.09 -8.72
N ALA A 39 15.25 11.83 -8.28
CA ALA A 39 15.21 12.59 -7.02
C ALA A 39 14.39 13.89 -7.16
N ASN A 40 13.84 14.38 -6.05
CA ASN A 40 13.26 15.71 -5.95
C ASN A 40 14.34 16.81 -5.87
N ALA A 41 13.95 18.08 -5.72
CA ALA A 41 14.89 19.21 -5.60
C ALA A 41 15.86 19.09 -4.40
N ASN A 42 15.50 18.35 -3.37
CA ASN A 42 16.35 18.06 -2.21
C ASN A 42 17.25 16.83 -2.41
N ASN A 43 17.32 16.30 -3.61
CA ASN A 43 18.08 15.10 -3.99
C ASN A 43 17.68 13.85 -3.19
N LEU A 44 16.37 13.70 -2.90
CA LEU A 44 15.78 12.55 -2.22
C LEU A 44 14.84 11.78 -3.13
N ASP A 45 14.91 10.45 -3.04
CA ASP A 45 13.98 9.54 -3.70
C ASP A 45 12.67 9.48 -2.90
N LEU A 46 11.60 10.04 -3.44
CA LEU A 46 10.31 10.09 -2.78
C LEU A 46 9.69 8.71 -2.55
N ASN A 47 9.99 7.76 -3.45
CA ASN A 47 9.57 6.36 -3.26
C ASN A 47 10.46 5.58 -2.28
N ARG A 48 11.19 6.28 -1.43
CA ARG A 48 11.91 5.79 -0.24
C ARG A 48 11.58 6.58 1.01
N ASP A 49 10.64 7.53 0.93
CA ASP A 49 10.33 8.48 1.99
C ASP A 49 8.89 8.40 2.53
N ASN A 50 8.02 7.57 1.95
CA ASN A 50 6.60 7.55 2.36
C ASN A 50 6.40 7.15 3.83
N GLY A 51 7.17 6.20 4.34
CA GLY A 51 7.15 5.84 5.76
C GLY A 51 7.81 6.86 6.67
N PHE A 52 8.75 7.67 6.15
CA PHE A 52 9.48 8.68 6.92
C PHE A 52 8.85 10.07 6.80
N GLN A 53 8.31 10.41 5.63
CA GLN A 53 7.61 11.67 5.35
C GLN A 53 8.48 12.91 5.65
N THR A 54 9.74 12.87 5.25
CA THR A 54 10.67 13.98 5.43
C THR A 54 10.45 15.08 4.38
N GLN A 55 9.83 14.73 3.24
CA GLN A 55 9.61 15.65 2.14
C GLN A 55 8.15 16.10 2.06
N PRO A 56 7.89 17.35 1.64
CA PRO A 56 6.53 17.88 1.54
C PRO A 56 5.65 17.07 0.58
N GLU A 57 6.23 16.51 -0.47
CA GLU A 57 5.52 15.68 -1.46
C GLU A 57 5.00 14.39 -0.82
N THR A 58 5.82 13.70 -0.04
CA THR A 58 5.42 12.46 0.66
C THR A 58 4.45 12.76 1.80
N GLN A 59 4.62 13.89 2.48
CA GLN A 59 3.63 14.36 3.46
C GLN A 59 2.27 14.63 2.81
N ALA A 60 2.26 15.26 1.64
CA ALA A 60 1.03 15.51 0.90
C ALA A 60 0.36 14.20 0.44
N MET A 61 1.15 13.23 -0.05
CA MET A 61 0.65 11.91 -0.45
C MET A 61 0.07 11.15 0.75
N ALA A 62 0.79 11.10 1.87
CA ALA A 62 0.33 10.47 3.10
C ALA A 62 -0.99 11.07 3.59
N ALA A 63 -1.12 12.40 3.54
CA ALA A 63 -2.36 13.09 3.91
C ALA A 63 -3.53 12.72 2.97
N GLN A 64 -3.28 12.54 1.67
CA GLN A 64 -4.33 12.09 0.74
C GLN A 64 -4.73 10.64 0.99
N ILE A 65 -3.77 9.74 1.18
CA ILE A 65 -4.04 8.33 1.50
C ILE A 65 -4.84 8.23 2.80
N SER A 66 -4.43 8.95 3.85
CA SER A 66 -5.15 8.98 5.13
C SER A 66 -6.57 9.55 4.99
N LYS A 67 -6.74 10.62 4.19
CA LYS A 67 -8.03 11.29 3.99
C LYS A 67 -9.03 10.43 3.22
N TYR A 68 -8.60 9.85 2.11
CA TYR A 68 -9.48 9.09 1.22
C TYR A 68 -9.56 7.61 1.57
N ASN A 69 -8.57 7.10 2.29
CA ASN A 69 -8.50 5.73 2.76
C ASN A 69 -8.86 4.71 1.66
N PRO A 70 -8.09 4.66 0.56
CA PRO A 70 -8.48 3.97 -0.66
C PRO A 70 -8.67 2.46 -0.47
N LEU A 71 -9.58 1.85 -1.21
CA LEU A 71 -9.71 0.39 -1.33
C LEU A 71 -8.60 -0.19 -2.21
N ILE A 72 -8.30 0.50 -3.31
CA ILE A 72 -7.25 0.14 -4.27
C ILE A 72 -6.36 1.35 -4.46
N PHE A 73 -5.06 1.14 -4.46
CA PHE A 73 -4.05 2.16 -4.72
C PHE A 73 -3.11 1.67 -5.82
N LEU A 74 -3.04 2.41 -6.91
CA LEU A 74 -2.18 2.09 -8.05
C LEU A 74 -1.07 3.13 -8.15
N ASP A 75 0.17 2.69 -8.03
CA ASP A 75 1.38 3.49 -8.11
C ASP A 75 2.12 3.18 -9.42
N TYR A 76 2.02 4.09 -10.38
CA TYR A 76 2.58 3.91 -11.72
C TYR A 76 4.03 4.37 -11.79
N HIS A 77 4.88 3.45 -12.16
CA HIS A 77 6.34 3.59 -12.24
C HIS A 77 6.90 3.19 -13.60
N GLY A 78 8.18 3.29 -13.72
CA GLY A 78 9.05 2.84 -14.78
C GLY A 78 10.49 3.27 -14.47
N PHE A 79 11.53 2.67 -15.05
CA PHE A 79 11.37 1.68 -16.12
C PHE A 79 12.31 0.53 -15.79
N VAL A 80 11.82 -0.72 -15.78
CA VAL A 80 12.56 -1.89 -15.31
C VAL A 80 12.73 -2.98 -16.40
N GLN A 81 12.38 -2.67 -17.64
CA GLN A 81 12.41 -3.56 -18.82
C GLN A 81 11.29 -4.62 -18.86
N GLU A 82 10.57 -4.86 -17.78
CA GLU A 82 9.39 -5.74 -17.75
C GLU A 82 8.13 -4.94 -17.50
N PHE A 83 7.00 -5.44 -18.00
CA PHE A 83 5.69 -5.01 -17.54
C PHE A 83 5.36 -5.78 -16.27
N LEU A 84 5.46 -5.11 -15.12
CA LEU A 84 5.39 -5.73 -13.81
C LEU A 84 4.26 -5.14 -12.99
N ILE A 85 3.57 -5.99 -12.24
CA ILE A 85 2.47 -5.60 -11.35
C ILE A 85 2.63 -6.33 -10.02
N GLU A 86 2.73 -5.60 -8.92
CA GLU A 86 2.73 -6.22 -7.58
C GLU A 86 1.41 -6.95 -7.31
N PRO A 87 1.41 -8.02 -6.46
CA PRO A 87 2.09 -8.09 -5.15
C PRO A 87 3.54 -8.58 -5.16
N CYS A 88 4.19 -8.24 -4.06
CA CYS A 88 5.62 -8.44 -3.81
C CYS A 88 6.00 -9.86 -3.37
N THR A 89 7.31 -10.14 -3.45
CA THR A 89 7.92 -11.32 -2.80
C THR A 89 8.02 -11.13 -1.28
N PRO A 90 8.13 -12.22 -0.49
CA PRO A 90 8.59 -12.09 0.89
C PRO A 90 10.03 -11.52 0.97
N PRO A 91 10.41 -10.92 2.11
CA PRO A 91 9.64 -10.78 3.34
C PRO A 91 8.57 -9.68 3.25
N HIS A 92 7.45 -9.89 3.95
CA HIS A 92 6.38 -8.93 4.07
C HIS A 92 6.46 -8.16 5.39
N ASP A 93 5.93 -6.93 5.42
CA ASP A 93 5.82 -6.20 6.69
C ASP A 93 4.91 -6.97 7.67
N PRO A 94 5.35 -7.19 8.93
CA PRO A 94 4.58 -7.97 9.90
C PRO A 94 3.27 -7.31 10.34
N ASN A 95 3.04 -6.05 9.99
CA ASN A 95 1.79 -5.35 10.32
C ASN A 95 0.70 -5.49 9.24
N TYR A 96 1.01 -6.07 8.08
CA TYR A 96 -0.02 -6.34 7.07
C TYR A 96 -0.94 -7.48 7.51
N GLU A 97 -2.22 -7.33 7.22
CA GLU A 97 -3.19 -8.42 7.29
C GLU A 97 -3.16 -9.20 5.97
N THR A 98 -2.13 -10.03 5.82
CA THR A 98 -1.76 -10.68 4.56
C THR A 98 -2.87 -11.55 3.96
N ASP A 99 -3.67 -12.21 4.80
CA ASP A 99 -4.83 -13.00 4.38
C ASP A 99 -5.97 -12.15 3.78
N LEU A 100 -6.08 -10.88 4.18
CA LEU A 100 -7.08 -9.96 3.64
C LEU A 100 -6.60 -9.25 2.36
N LEU A 101 -5.29 -9.16 2.14
CA LEU A 101 -4.71 -8.38 1.05
C LEU A 101 -4.24 -9.24 -0.11
N TYR A 102 -3.36 -10.23 0.13
CA TYR A 102 -2.54 -10.83 -0.93
C TYR A 102 -3.31 -11.67 -1.93
N SER A 103 -4.31 -12.46 -1.53
CA SER A 103 -5.12 -13.24 -2.47
C SER A 103 -5.88 -12.33 -3.44
N THR A 104 -6.45 -11.26 -2.91
CA THR A 104 -7.20 -10.26 -3.70
C THR A 104 -6.26 -9.43 -4.57
N MET A 105 -5.10 -9.03 -4.06
CA MET A 105 -4.07 -8.35 -4.84
C MET A 105 -3.58 -9.22 -6.01
N LEU A 106 -3.34 -10.51 -5.76
CA LEU A 106 -2.90 -11.43 -6.80
C LEU A 106 -3.95 -11.59 -7.92
N GLU A 107 -5.21 -11.75 -7.55
CA GLU A 107 -6.32 -11.80 -8.50
C GLU A 107 -6.40 -10.52 -9.34
N LEU A 108 -6.37 -9.36 -8.67
CA LEU A 108 -6.41 -8.06 -9.33
C LEU A 108 -5.19 -7.84 -10.24
N ALA A 109 -3.99 -8.23 -9.81
CA ALA A 109 -2.78 -8.14 -10.63
C ALA A 109 -2.89 -8.93 -11.93
N HIS A 110 -3.43 -10.14 -11.88
CA HIS A 110 -3.69 -10.94 -13.08
C HIS A 110 -4.72 -10.28 -14.02
N ILE A 111 -5.76 -9.68 -13.46
CA ILE A 111 -6.78 -8.96 -14.24
C ILE A 111 -6.17 -7.73 -14.91
N MET A 112 -5.39 -6.95 -14.17
CA MET A 112 -4.68 -5.77 -14.68
C MET A 112 -3.64 -6.15 -15.73
N GLY A 113 -2.85 -7.18 -15.47
CA GLY A 113 -1.81 -7.67 -16.40
C GLY A 113 -2.39 -8.10 -17.74
N ARG A 114 -3.43 -8.92 -17.73
CA ARG A 114 -4.15 -9.31 -18.95
C ARG A 114 -4.71 -8.10 -19.70
N ALA A 115 -5.30 -7.15 -18.99
CA ALA A 115 -5.84 -5.95 -19.62
C ALA A 115 -4.73 -5.08 -20.27
N GLY A 116 -3.59 -4.96 -19.62
CA GLY A 116 -2.44 -4.25 -20.17
C GLY A 116 -1.87 -4.91 -21.42
N VAL A 117 -1.62 -6.21 -21.38
CA VAL A 117 -1.10 -7.00 -22.52
C VAL A 117 -2.07 -6.98 -23.70
N GLU A 118 -3.36 -7.19 -23.47
CA GLU A 118 -4.36 -7.22 -24.54
C GLU A 118 -4.55 -5.87 -25.27
N ASN A 119 -4.09 -4.78 -24.69
CA ASN A 119 -4.27 -3.43 -25.23
C ASN A 119 -2.96 -2.70 -25.52
N SER A 120 -1.83 -3.40 -25.51
CA SER A 120 -0.50 -2.90 -25.86
C SER A 120 0.20 -3.88 -26.79
N LYS A 121 1.50 -3.66 -27.02
CA LYS A 121 2.37 -4.59 -27.74
C LYS A 121 3.09 -5.58 -26.83
N TYR A 122 2.87 -5.50 -25.54
CA TYR A 122 3.51 -6.43 -24.61
C TYR A 122 2.88 -7.82 -24.75
N GLU A 123 3.73 -8.83 -24.70
CA GLU A 123 3.32 -10.23 -24.87
C GLU A 123 3.02 -10.89 -23.54
N ASP A 124 3.58 -10.32 -22.45
CA ASP A 124 3.48 -10.88 -21.10
C ASP A 124 3.56 -9.79 -20.03
N TYR A 125 3.29 -10.18 -18.79
CA TYR A 125 3.44 -9.38 -17.59
C TYR A 125 3.98 -10.27 -16.45
N LEU A 126 4.69 -9.65 -15.51
CA LEU A 126 5.26 -10.33 -14.35
C LEU A 126 4.55 -9.91 -13.08
N ILE A 127 4.41 -10.87 -12.17
CA ILE A 127 3.95 -10.63 -10.79
C ILE A 127 5.06 -11.11 -9.84
N PRO A 128 5.78 -10.22 -9.15
CA PRO A 128 6.93 -10.60 -8.35
C PRO A 128 6.66 -11.76 -7.37
N MET A 129 5.50 -11.75 -6.72
CA MET A 129 5.11 -12.81 -5.79
C MET A 129 5.15 -14.22 -6.40
N ILE A 130 4.94 -14.34 -7.71
CA ILE A 130 4.91 -15.62 -8.43
C ILE A 130 6.20 -15.84 -9.20
N ASP A 131 6.66 -14.81 -9.93
CA ASP A 131 7.68 -14.95 -10.96
C ASP A 131 9.10 -14.73 -10.44
N TYR A 132 9.23 -14.07 -9.26
CA TYR A 132 10.53 -13.83 -8.63
C TYR A 132 10.74 -14.73 -7.42
N GLY A 133 11.97 -15.18 -7.25
CA GLY A 133 12.35 -15.91 -6.04
C GLY A 133 12.53 -14.98 -4.83
N THR A 134 13.14 -13.82 -5.04
CA THR A 134 13.43 -12.79 -4.02
C THR A 134 13.68 -11.44 -4.69
N GLY A 135 13.84 -10.39 -3.89
CA GLY A 135 14.39 -9.11 -4.36
C GLY A 135 13.36 -8.06 -4.76
N TRP A 136 12.09 -8.33 -4.55
CA TRP A 136 11.00 -7.37 -4.75
C TRP A 136 10.02 -7.43 -3.58
N ASP A 137 10.54 -7.18 -2.38
CA ASP A 137 9.80 -7.32 -1.13
C ASP A 137 9.07 -6.04 -0.71
N ASP A 138 8.14 -6.19 0.21
CA ASP A 138 7.36 -5.10 0.82
C ASP A 138 7.53 -5.03 2.34
N ALA A 139 8.71 -5.40 2.84
CA ALA A 139 9.03 -5.36 4.26
C ALA A 139 9.16 -3.94 4.84
N THR A 140 8.92 -2.91 4.04
CA THR A 140 9.06 -1.51 4.44
C THR A 140 7.91 -0.65 3.94
N SER A 141 7.49 0.32 4.75
CA SER A 141 6.55 1.38 4.38
C SER A 141 7.18 2.53 3.56
N ALA A 142 8.43 2.39 3.15
CA ALA A 142 9.13 3.46 2.44
C ALA A 142 8.59 3.71 1.02
N TYR A 143 8.01 2.68 0.38
CA TYR A 143 7.40 2.78 -0.94
C TYR A 143 5.94 3.26 -0.85
N THR A 144 5.44 3.94 -1.89
CA THR A 144 4.10 4.54 -1.86
C THR A 144 3.01 3.47 -1.79
N ALA A 145 3.10 2.44 -2.63
CA ALA A 145 2.13 1.34 -2.65
C ALA A 145 2.12 0.57 -1.32
N THR A 146 3.29 0.22 -0.78
CA THR A 146 3.39 -0.47 0.50
C THR A 146 2.94 0.39 1.67
N TYR A 147 3.18 1.71 1.61
CA TYR A 147 2.62 2.65 2.60
C TYR A 147 1.08 2.63 2.56
N ALA A 148 0.45 2.62 1.38
CA ALA A 148 -1.00 2.53 1.26
C ALA A 148 -1.55 1.21 1.83
N MET A 149 -0.79 0.11 1.77
CA MET A 149 -1.18 -1.17 2.37
C MET A 149 -1.30 -1.10 3.90
N HIS A 150 -0.53 -0.24 4.58
CA HIS A 150 -0.72 0.02 6.01
C HIS A 150 -2.07 0.68 6.34
N HIS A 151 -2.73 1.28 5.36
CA HIS A 151 -4.10 1.75 5.44
C HIS A 151 -5.13 0.71 4.96
N GLY A 152 -4.70 -0.54 4.73
CA GLY A 152 -5.54 -1.64 4.26
C GLY A 152 -6.01 -1.48 2.82
N ALA A 153 -5.28 -0.75 1.98
CA ALA A 153 -5.51 -0.70 0.54
C ALA A 153 -4.88 -1.89 -0.17
N LEU A 154 -5.45 -2.31 -1.29
CA LEU A 154 -4.75 -3.16 -2.25
C LEU A 154 -3.74 -2.28 -2.99
N GLY A 155 -2.49 -2.26 -2.50
CA GLY A 155 -1.42 -1.40 -3.01
C GLY A 155 -0.62 -2.12 -4.10
N HIS A 156 -0.59 -1.54 -5.30
CA HIS A 156 0.16 -2.11 -6.42
C HIS A 156 1.13 -1.09 -7.00
N THR A 157 2.41 -1.41 -7.01
CA THR A 157 3.34 -0.79 -7.94
C THR A 157 3.17 -1.44 -9.31
N ILE A 158 3.08 -0.61 -10.34
CA ILE A 158 2.94 -1.03 -11.74
C ILE A 158 4.11 -0.42 -12.51
N GLU A 159 5.02 -1.28 -12.99
CA GLU A 159 6.19 -0.84 -13.74
C GLU A 159 5.96 -0.96 -15.24
N GLY A 160 6.13 0.14 -15.96
CA GLY A 160 6.21 0.11 -17.41
C GLY A 160 7.61 -0.27 -17.87
N PRO A 161 7.78 -1.08 -18.95
CA PRO A 161 9.10 -1.47 -19.43
C PRO A 161 9.96 -0.30 -19.90
N GLU A 162 9.35 0.70 -20.52
CA GLU A 162 10.03 1.83 -21.15
C GLU A 162 9.16 3.08 -21.23
N MET A 163 9.76 4.24 -21.41
CA MET A 163 9.02 5.50 -21.64
C MET A 163 8.50 5.55 -23.08
N HIS A 164 7.44 4.80 -23.34
CA HIS A 164 6.88 4.62 -24.66
C HIS A 164 5.34 4.60 -24.63
N GLU A 165 4.71 4.84 -25.78
CA GLU A 165 3.25 4.82 -25.94
C GLU A 165 2.62 3.50 -25.47
N GLU A 166 3.31 2.38 -25.64
CA GLU A 166 2.81 1.07 -25.26
C GLU A 166 2.73 0.89 -23.74
N SER A 167 3.72 1.39 -22.97
CA SER A 167 3.63 1.42 -21.51
C SER A 167 2.48 2.28 -21.03
N PHE A 168 2.23 3.40 -21.70
CA PHE A 168 1.09 4.26 -21.40
C PHE A 168 -0.25 3.57 -21.68
N LYS A 169 -0.37 2.87 -22.80
CA LYS A 169 -1.57 2.07 -23.11
C LYS A 169 -1.80 0.98 -22.09
N ALA A 170 -0.76 0.22 -21.75
CA ALA A 170 -0.84 -0.80 -20.72
C ALA A 170 -1.31 -0.20 -19.37
N ALA A 171 -0.69 0.90 -18.93
CA ALA A 171 -1.04 1.58 -17.69
C ALA A 171 -2.50 2.06 -17.65
N ILE A 172 -3.01 2.67 -18.73
CA ILE A 172 -4.42 3.08 -18.80
C ILE A 172 -5.34 1.88 -18.63
N HIS A 173 -5.03 0.76 -19.28
CA HIS A 173 -5.90 -0.41 -19.24
C HIS A 173 -5.82 -1.17 -17.91
N THR A 174 -4.70 -1.10 -17.19
CA THR A 174 -4.67 -1.56 -15.79
C THR A 174 -5.61 -0.74 -14.90
N GLY A 175 -5.64 0.59 -15.08
CA GLY A 175 -6.57 1.47 -14.36
C GLY A 175 -8.05 1.15 -14.65
N TYR A 176 -8.40 0.92 -15.91
CA TYR A 176 -9.75 0.50 -16.28
C TYR A 176 -10.10 -0.87 -15.69
N ALA A 177 -9.17 -1.80 -15.71
CA ALA A 177 -9.36 -3.14 -15.14
C ALA A 177 -9.58 -3.08 -13.63
N ALA A 178 -8.82 -2.25 -12.92
CA ALA A 178 -8.98 -2.04 -11.49
C ALA A 178 -10.33 -1.38 -11.15
N ALA A 179 -10.79 -0.42 -11.95
CA ALA A 179 -12.11 0.20 -11.78
C ALA A 179 -13.25 -0.82 -12.01
N ASP A 180 -13.16 -1.64 -13.07
CA ASP A 180 -14.12 -2.70 -13.34
C ASP A 180 -14.15 -3.74 -12.21
N TYR A 181 -12.97 -4.12 -11.70
CA TYR A 181 -12.85 -5.03 -10.56
C TYR A 181 -13.50 -4.45 -9.30
N ALA A 182 -13.25 -3.17 -9.00
CA ALA A 182 -13.84 -2.49 -7.85
C ALA A 182 -15.37 -2.49 -7.92
N ILE A 183 -15.96 -2.17 -9.08
CA ILE A 183 -17.42 -2.18 -9.28
C ILE A 183 -18.00 -3.57 -8.98
N ASN A 184 -17.38 -4.61 -9.52
CA ASN A 184 -17.91 -5.97 -9.42
C ASN A 184 -17.66 -6.61 -8.04
N ASN A 185 -16.73 -6.10 -7.25
CA ASN A 185 -16.30 -6.67 -5.98
C ASN A 185 -16.41 -5.69 -4.79
N LYS A 186 -17.18 -4.60 -4.93
CA LYS A 186 -17.21 -3.52 -3.92
C LYS A 186 -17.52 -4.01 -2.51
N ASP A 187 -18.50 -4.89 -2.37
CA ASP A 187 -18.93 -5.40 -1.06
C ASP A 187 -17.84 -6.23 -0.40
N MET A 188 -17.19 -7.12 -1.15
CA MET A 188 -16.05 -7.91 -0.67
C MET A 188 -14.87 -7.02 -0.28
N LEU A 189 -14.51 -6.05 -1.13
CA LEU A 189 -13.42 -5.11 -0.85
C LEU A 189 -13.69 -4.28 0.40
N MET A 190 -14.93 -3.81 0.56
CA MET A 190 -15.34 -3.05 1.74
C MET A 190 -15.34 -3.93 3.01
N LEU A 191 -15.83 -5.16 2.94
CA LEU A 191 -15.81 -6.09 4.07
C LEU A 191 -14.37 -6.42 4.50
N ASN A 192 -13.47 -6.69 3.57
CA ASN A 192 -12.05 -6.91 3.86
C ASN A 192 -11.43 -5.68 4.53
N LYS A 193 -11.73 -4.49 4.03
CA LYS A 193 -11.27 -3.23 4.62
C LYS A 193 -11.77 -3.02 6.04
N LEU A 194 -13.05 -3.28 6.28
CA LEU A 194 -13.64 -3.20 7.62
C LEU A 194 -13.03 -4.23 8.57
N GLU A 195 -12.83 -5.46 8.10
CA GLU A 195 -12.18 -6.50 8.91
C GLU A 195 -10.72 -6.12 9.23
N TYR A 196 -9.98 -5.53 8.27
CA TYR A 196 -8.63 -5.01 8.50
C TYR A 196 -8.59 -4.07 9.70
N TYR A 197 -9.46 -3.06 9.72
CA TYR A 197 -9.54 -2.11 10.84
C TYR A 197 -10.07 -2.72 12.12
N LYS A 198 -11.05 -3.60 12.02
CA LYS A 198 -11.62 -4.31 13.17
C LYS A 198 -10.55 -5.10 13.92
N ARG A 199 -9.68 -5.82 13.21
CA ARG A 199 -8.57 -6.55 13.82
C ARG A 199 -7.66 -5.63 14.63
N GLY A 200 -7.33 -4.45 14.11
CA GLY A 200 -6.55 -3.45 14.83
C GLY A 200 -7.27 -2.92 16.08
N VAL A 201 -8.55 -2.55 15.95
CA VAL A 201 -9.36 -2.00 17.06
C VAL A 201 -9.60 -3.03 18.17
N GLU A 202 -9.92 -4.26 17.79
CA GLU A 202 -10.20 -5.35 18.73
C GLU A 202 -8.91 -6.11 19.16
N LYS A 203 -7.74 -5.69 18.65
CA LYS A 203 -6.44 -6.33 18.92
C LYS A 203 -6.41 -7.82 18.59
N LEU A 204 -7.08 -8.19 17.50
CA LEU A 204 -7.16 -9.58 17.05
C LEU A 204 -5.84 -10.01 16.37
N ASP A 205 -5.49 -11.28 16.59
CA ASP A 205 -4.32 -11.90 15.97
C ASP A 205 -4.76 -13.06 15.07
N SER A 206 -4.46 -12.95 13.77
CA SER A 206 -4.80 -13.95 12.76
C SER A 206 -3.65 -14.92 12.48
N ARG A 207 -2.98 -15.45 13.51
CA ARG A 207 -1.81 -16.34 13.37
C ARG A 207 -2.06 -17.56 12.48
N GLU A 208 -3.25 -18.12 12.49
CA GLU A 208 -3.59 -19.27 11.65
C GLU A 208 -3.68 -18.88 10.17
N ALA A 209 -4.24 -17.71 9.87
CA ALA A 209 -4.23 -17.18 8.51
C ALA A 209 -2.80 -16.88 8.04
N ASP A 210 -1.96 -16.29 8.89
CA ASP A 210 -0.54 -16.05 8.59
C ASP A 210 0.21 -17.34 8.25
N LYS A 211 -0.07 -18.44 8.92
CA LYS A 211 0.55 -19.76 8.63
C LYS A 211 0.07 -20.38 7.31
N ALA A 212 -1.12 -20.02 6.86
CA ALA A 212 -1.67 -20.54 5.61
C ALA A 212 -1.07 -19.87 4.37
N ILE A 213 -0.38 -18.73 4.53
CA ILE A 213 0.26 -18.04 3.42
C ILE A 213 1.60 -18.68 3.11
N VAL A 214 1.69 -19.26 1.95
CA VAL A 214 2.87 -19.96 1.46
C VAL A 214 3.34 -19.39 0.12
N ASN A 215 4.65 -19.47 -0.14
CA ASN A 215 5.19 -19.15 -1.45
C ASN A 215 5.08 -20.32 -2.43
N ALA A 216 5.61 -20.17 -3.64
CA ALA A 216 5.63 -21.21 -4.66
C ALA A 216 6.37 -22.50 -4.24
N GLN A 217 7.29 -22.40 -3.27
CA GLN A 217 8.02 -23.53 -2.67
C GLN A 217 7.29 -24.17 -1.48
N ASN A 218 6.05 -23.76 -1.22
CA ASN A 218 5.22 -24.20 -0.09
C ASN A 218 5.84 -23.89 1.29
N GLU A 219 6.70 -22.88 1.36
CA GLU A 219 7.22 -22.36 2.63
C GLU A 219 6.25 -21.34 3.22
N ILE A 220 6.02 -21.41 4.53
CA ILE A 220 5.17 -20.45 5.23
C ILE A 220 5.84 -19.07 5.20
N LYS A 221 5.15 -18.07 4.66
CA LYS A 221 5.61 -16.68 4.52
C LYS A 221 4.74 -15.69 5.30
N GLY A 222 3.88 -16.20 6.15
CA GLY A 222 3.10 -15.36 7.06
C GLY A 222 3.99 -14.55 7.99
N ARG A 223 3.39 -13.59 8.65
CA ARG A 223 4.08 -12.63 9.51
C ARG A 223 4.85 -13.30 10.63
N PRO A 224 6.13 -12.98 10.85
CA PRO A 224 6.86 -13.40 12.03
C PRO A 224 6.41 -12.58 13.25
N ARG A 225 5.19 -12.76 13.68
CA ARG A 225 4.73 -12.20 14.97
C ARG A 225 5.47 -12.92 16.07
N GLY A 226 6.08 -12.15 16.99
CA GLY A 226 6.77 -12.69 18.14
C GLY A 226 5.87 -13.57 19.00
N SER A 227 6.45 -14.30 19.95
CA SER A 227 5.74 -15.19 20.87
C SER A 227 4.82 -14.48 21.87
N ASN A 228 4.78 -13.16 21.88
CA ASN A 228 3.98 -12.36 22.82
C ASN A 228 2.49 -12.43 22.48
N GLU A 229 1.68 -12.86 23.44
CA GLU A 229 0.22 -12.96 23.29
C GLU A 229 -0.49 -11.61 23.07
N ASN A 230 0.13 -10.51 23.47
CA ASN A 230 -0.39 -9.15 23.29
C ASN A 230 0.48 -8.38 22.29
N PHE A 231 0.26 -8.59 21.01
CA PHE A 231 0.97 -7.88 19.95
C PHE A 231 0.69 -6.35 19.98
N PHE A 232 -0.54 -5.97 20.29
CA PHE A 232 -0.94 -4.58 20.32
C PHE A 232 -0.92 -4.03 21.75
N PRO A 233 -0.13 -2.97 22.04
CA PRO A 233 -0.18 -2.28 23.33
C PRO A 233 -1.51 -1.53 23.50
N ASP A 234 -1.87 -1.24 24.74
CA ASP A 234 -3.08 -0.46 25.03
C ASP A 234 -2.91 1.02 24.69
N TYR A 235 -1.69 1.53 24.90
CA TYR A 235 -1.35 2.94 24.68
C TYR A 235 0.07 3.09 24.21
N TYR A 236 0.29 4.09 23.36
CA TYR A 236 1.59 4.65 23.08
C TYR A 236 1.67 6.00 23.78
N VAL A 237 2.75 6.24 24.53
CA VAL A 237 2.95 7.48 25.26
C VAL A 237 4.16 8.21 24.71
N ILE A 238 3.95 9.47 24.31
CA ILE A 238 5.04 10.35 23.86
C ILE A 238 5.28 11.36 25.00
N PRO A 239 6.38 11.24 25.77
CA PRO A 239 6.71 12.21 26.79
C PRO A 239 7.04 13.55 26.14
N MET A 240 6.43 14.65 26.62
CA MET A 240 6.66 15.99 26.08
C MET A 240 7.52 16.86 27.02
N GLY A 241 7.66 16.45 28.29
CA GLY A 241 8.43 17.16 29.28
C GLY A 241 9.93 16.99 29.09
N LEU A 242 10.71 18.06 29.32
CA LEU A 242 12.17 18.03 29.16
C LEU A 242 12.88 17.05 30.11
N ASP A 243 12.25 16.69 31.21
CA ASP A 243 12.79 15.71 32.18
C ASP A 243 12.74 14.26 31.59
N ALA A 244 11.78 13.99 30.74
CA ALA A 244 11.55 12.66 30.14
C ALA A 244 11.95 12.59 28.67
N GLN A 245 12.14 13.73 28.01
CA GLN A 245 12.38 13.82 26.57
C GLN A 245 13.70 14.51 26.26
N LYS A 246 14.60 13.84 25.55
CA LYS A 246 15.91 14.40 25.15
C LYS A 246 15.79 15.43 24.03
N ASN A 247 14.75 15.34 23.21
CA ASN A 247 14.52 16.22 22.07
C ASN A 247 13.02 16.54 21.94
N ALA A 248 12.63 17.67 22.50
CA ALA A 248 11.24 18.12 22.46
C ALA A 248 10.73 18.38 21.03
N VAL A 249 11.59 18.85 20.11
CA VAL A 249 11.21 19.09 18.70
C VAL A 249 10.83 17.79 18.04
N ALA A 250 11.64 16.73 18.22
CA ALA A 250 11.31 15.41 17.66
C ALA A 250 10.02 14.83 18.24
N ALA A 251 9.66 15.14 19.48
CA ALA A 251 8.39 14.72 20.07
C ALA A 251 7.20 15.43 19.41
N PHE A 252 7.30 16.73 19.14
CA PHE A 252 6.28 17.48 18.39
C PHE A 252 6.18 17.00 16.94
N ASP A 253 7.31 16.74 16.29
CA ASP A 253 7.33 16.19 14.93
C ASP A 253 6.66 14.81 14.87
N MET A 254 6.86 13.97 15.90
CA MET A 254 6.19 12.67 16.02
C MET A 254 4.67 12.82 16.16
N VAL A 255 4.21 13.79 16.96
CA VAL A 255 2.76 14.07 17.06
C VAL A 255 2.21 14.48 15.72
N ALA A 256 2.84 15.44 15.04
CA ALA A 256 2.43 15.90 13.71
C ALA A 256 2.46 14.77 12.67
N TYR A 257 3.44 13.88 12.74
CA TYR A 257 3.54 12.68 11.92
C TYR A 257 2.35 11.75 12.15
N LEU A 258 2.04 11.43 13.41
CA LEU A 258 0.92 10.54 13.77
C LEU A 258 -0.43 11.12 13.33
N GLU A 259 -0.67 12.40 13.55
CA GLU A 259 -1.90 13.08 13.13
C GLU A 259 -2.05 13.07 11.60
N ARG A 260 -0.96 13.30 10.85
CA ARG A 260 -0.97 13.22 9.38
C ARG A 260 -1.30 11.81 8.87
N ASN A 261 -0.92 10.79 9.63
CA ASN A 261 -1.24 9.39 9.33
C ASN A 261 -2.62 8.95 9.87
N GLY A 262 -3.45 9.89 10.32
CA GLY A 262 -4.83 9.63 10.76
C GLY A 262 -4.95 9.14 12.21
N VAL A 263 -3.85 9.13 12.96
CA VAL A 263 -3.87 8.75 14.39
C VAL A 263 -4.42 9.88 15.22
N LYS A 264 -5.38 9.58 16.10
CA LYS A 264 -5.88 10.54 17.08
C LYS A 264 -4.93 10.62 18.25
N VAL A 265 -4.27 11.76 18.41
CA VAL A 265 -3.37 12.05 19.52
C VAL A 265 -4.10 12.89 20.57
N HIS A 266 -3.96 12.54 21.84
CA HIS A 266 -4.60 13.23 22.95
C HIS A 266 -3.56 13.71 23.95
N GLU A 267 -3.77 14.91 24.48
CA GLU A 267 -2.98 15.41 25.58
C GLU A 267 -3.50 14.87 26.93
N LEU A 268 -2.60 14.31 27.72
CA LEU A 268 -2.91 13.87 29.05
C LEU A 268 -3.07 15.08 29.99
N LYS A 269 -4.23 15.25 30.63
CA LYS A 269 -4.56 16.40 31.49
C LYS A 269 -4.24 16.17 32.98
N SER A 270 -3.98 14.94 33.36
CA SER A 270 -3.63 14.58 34.74
C SER A 270 -2.68 13.40 34.74
N ASP A 271 -2.00 13.19 35.86
CA ASP A 271 -1.11 12.04 36.02
C ASP A 271 -1.86 10.73 35.80
N ALA A 272 -1.34 9.90 34.91
CA ALA A 272 -1.79 8.54 34.71
C ALA A 272 -0.63 7.58 34.93
N GLY A 273 -0.87 6.52 35.67
CA GLY A 273 0.08 5.42 35.79
C GLY A 273 0.19 4.69 34.45
N ALA A 274 1.35 4.70 33.87
CA ALA A 274 1.68 3.87 32.71
C ALA A 274 2.65 2.77 33.15
N TYR A 275 2.31 1.52 32.85
CA TYR A 275 3.18 0.38 33.13
C TYR A 275 3.77 -0.13 31.82
N LYS A 276 5.07 -0.37 31.84
CA LYS A 276 5.73 -1.05 30.74
C LYS A 276 5.28 -2.51 30.72
N LYS A 277 4.86 -2.98 29.58
CA LYS A 277 4.47 -4.38 29.43
C LYS A 277 5.68 -5.29 29.62
N GLY A 278 5.61 -6.24 30.54
CA GLY A 278 6.68 -7.20 30.83
C GLY A 278 7.48 -6.91 32.10
N ASP A 279 7.08 -5.92 32.92
CA ASP A 279 7.59 -5.73 34.29
C ASP A 279 6.78 -6.54 35.30
#